data_e98c32c8b03aac4e24a30750539b011e
#
_entry.id   e98c32c8b03aac4e24a30750539b011e
#
_cell.length_a   1.000
_cell.length_b   1.000
_cell.length_c   1.000
_cell.angle_alpha   90.00
_cell.angle_beta   90.00
_cell.angle_gamma   90.00
#
_symmetry.space_group_name_H-M   'P 1'
#
loop_
_entity.id
_entity.type
_entity.pdbx_description
1 polymer ?
#
loop_
_entity_poly.entity_id
_entity_poly.type
_entity_poly.pdbx_seq_one_letter_code
_entity_poly.pdbx_strand_id
1 'polypeptide(L)'
;MTPPRPPAPAPSTAPAGLQWDIFCRVIDNFGDIGVCWRLAANLAARGQQVRLWTDDASALVWLAPQGCPGVSVRPWGGRLAAEEAPTQVLVEAFGCDIAPEFLAQSAEISATTGQKYLWINLEYLSAEGYVERCHRLPSPVRDSAAAGGVKWFFYPGFTLATGGLLREADLLQRHARFDAAAWRHSRHPEARQERWISLFCYEPPALPALLQQCAEHPTRLLVTPGRATAATCAALQQISEENGTEGPLDKRGQLSISYLSHCPQAAFDEMLWACDLNLVRGEDSLVRALWAGRPLVWHIYPQHDNAHHGKLHAFLDWLQAPPSLRQFHATWNGLDDAPIALPDEATLAQWALCVQAARARLLAQDDLVTQILGFVNEKR
;
A
#
# COMPACT_ATOMS: atom_id res chain seq x y z
N MET A 1 28.61 -39.14 37.30
CA MET A 1 28.02 -39.60 36.00
C MET A 1 27.01 -38.54 35.61
N THR A 2 27.31 -37.78 34.58
CA THR A 2 26.43 -36.76 34.04
C THR A 2 25.36 -37.46 33.14
N PRO A 3 24.07 -37.14 33.26
CA PRO A 3 23.04 -37.77 32.41
C PRO A 3 23.23 -37.37 30.93
N PRO A 4 22.90 -38.27 30.00
CA PRO A 4 23.05 -37.97 28.57
C PRO A 4 22.11 -36.85 28.13
N ARG A 5 22.65 -35.96 27.28
CA ARG A 5 21.92 -34.85 26.66
C ARG A 5 20.77 -35.41 25.77
N PRO A 6 19.55 -34.88 25.88
CA PRO A 6 18.47 -35.31 25.01
C PRO A 6 18.81 -35.04 23.54
N PRO A 7 18.36 -35.90 22.61
CA PRO A 7 18.60 -35.70 21.17
C PRO A 7 17.96 -34.43 20.69
N ALA A 8 18.64 -33.72 19.79
CA ALA A 8 18.11 -32.54 19.14
C ALA A 8 16.80 -32.89 18.41
N PRO A 9 15.78 -32.02 18.44
CA PRO A 9 14.55 -32.28 17.69
C PRO A 9 14.88 -32.43 16.21
N ALA A 10 14.28 -33.46 15.59
CA ALA A 10 14.39 -33.68 14.15
C ALA A 10 13.90 -32.46 13.38
N PRO A 11 14.54 -32.07 12.25
CA PRO A 11 14.06 -30.99 11.43
C PRO A 11 12.62 -31.26 11.01
N SER A 12 11.74 -30.30 11.26
CA SER A 12 10.34 -30.33 10.83
C SER A 12 10.31 -30.47 9.31
N THR A 13 9.84 -31.57 8.80
CA THR A 13 9.56 -31.79 7.37
C THR A 13 8.21 -31.17 6.99
N ALA A 14 8.03 -29.88 7.26
CA ALA A 14 6.99 -29.13 6.56
C ALA A 14 7.32 -29.17 5.05
N PRO A 15 6.34 -29.41 4.15
CA PRO A 15 6.60 -29.35 2.72
C PRO A 15 7.28 -28.04 2.39
N ALA A 16 8.41 -28.11 1.66
CA ALA A 16 9.14 -26.93 1.23
C ALA A 16 8.16 -25.99 0.51
N GLY A 17 8.10 -24.72 0.94
CA GLY A 17 7.25 -23.72 0.31
C GLY A 17 7.59 -23.55 -1.18
N LEU A 18 6.65 -23.04 -1.96
CA LEU A 18 6.84 -22.81 -3.38
C LEU A 18 7.87 -21.72 -3.61
N GLN A 19 8.56 -21.79 -4.76
CA GLN A 19 9.43 -20.74 -5.25
C GLN A 19 8.62 -19.71 -6.07
N TRP A 20 8.60 -18.49 -5.59
CA TRP A 20 7.92 -17.36 -6.21
C TRP A 20 8.94 -16.39 -6.81
N ASP A 21 8.65 -15.87 -7.99
CA ASP A 21 9.36 -14.77 -8.62
C ASP A 21 8.37 -13.63 -8.84
N ILE A 22 8.57 -12.52 -8.13
CA ILE A 22 7.74 -11.32 -8.23
C ILE A 22 8.53 -10.25 -8.96
N PHE A 23 8.01 -9.79 -10.10
CA PHE A 23 8.58 -8.70 -10.87
C PHE A 23 7.83 -7.40 -10.57
N CYS A 24 8.60 -6.36 -10.25
CA CYS A 24 8.11 -5.03 -9.90
C CYS A 24 8.95 -3.96 -10.60
N ARG A 25 8.34 -3.16 -11.46
CA ARG A 25 8.93 -1.92 -11.97
C ARG A 25 8.40 -0.75 -11.15
N VAL A 26 9.30 0.12 -10.69
CA VAL A 26 8.95 1.27 -9.86
C VAL A 26 8.53 2.44 -10.76
N ILE A 27 7.25 2.79 -10.75
CA ILE A 27 6.66 3.89 -11.53
C ILE A 27 6.17 5.03 -10.60
N ASP A 28 5.35 4.72 -9.59
CA ASP A 28 4.89 5.70 -8.60
C ASP A 28 5.77 5.68 -7.35
N ASN A 29 6.97 6.25 -7.45
CA ASN A 29 7.92 6.39 -6.34
C ASN A 29 8.08 5.09 -5.52
N PHE A 30 7.41 5.02 -4.36
CA PHE A 30 7.55 3.93 -3.40
C PHE A 30 6.30 3.03 -3.34
N GLY A 31 5.23 3.36 -4.08
CA GLY A 31 3.97 2.62 -4.06
C GLY A 31 4.14 1.19 -4.55
N ASP A 32 4.66 1.04 -5.76
CA ASP A 32 4.78 -0.27 -6.42
C ASP A 32 5.70 -1.22 -5.65
N ILE A 33 6.90 -0.75 -5.29
CA ILE A 33 7.84 -1.56 -4.50
C ILE A 33 7.33 -1.84 -3.09
N GLY A 34 6.57 -0.91 -2.50
CA GLY A 34 5.95 -1.07 -1.18
C GLY A 34 4.93 -2.20 -1.15
N VAL A 35 4.03 -2.25 -2.15
CA VAL A 35 3.04 -3.33 -2.30
C VAL A 35 3.74 -4.67 -2.57
N CYS A 36 4.70 -4.70 -3.51
CA CYS A 36 5.41 -5.92 -3.87
C CYS A 36 6.25 -6.47 -2.71
N TRP A 37 6.88 -5.59 -1.91
CA TRP A 37 7.58 -6.00 -0.70
C TRP A 37 6.64 -6.59 0.34
N ARG A 38 5.49 -5.94 0.62
CA ARG A 38 4.48 -6.49 1.56
C ARG A 38 3.97 -7.85 1.09
N LEU A 39 3.71 -8.00 -0.21
CA LEU A 39 3.31 -9.28 -0.79
C LEU A 39 4.39 -10.34 -0.56
N ALA A 40 5.65 -10.03 -0.92
CA ALA A 40 6.78 -10.94 -0.76
C ALA A 40 6.99 -11.37 0.70
N ALA A 41 7.00 -10.40 1.62
CA ALA A 41 7.17 -10.67 3.05
C ALA A 41 6.01 -11.49 3.64
N ASN A 42 4.79 -11.22 3.20
CA ASN A 42 3.60 -11.95 3.67
C ASN A 42 3.56 -13.39 3.12
N LEU A 43 3.99 -13.61 1.87
CA LEU A 43 4.21 -14.95 1.31
C LEU A 43 5.29 -15.70 2.08
N ALA A 44 6.42 -15.06 2.35
CA ALA A 44 7.53 -15.67 3.12
C ALA A 44 7.11 -16.01 4.55
N ALA A 45 6.33 -15.17 5.22
CA ALA A 45 5.76 -15.45 6.54
C ALA A 45 4.83 -16.67 6.54
N ARG A 46 4.32 -17.08 5.37
CA ARG A 46 3.51 -18.30 5.16
C ARG A 46 4.32 -19.47 4.59
N GLY A 47 5.66 -19.41 4.72
CA GLY A 47 6.57 -20.50 4.36
C GLY A 47 6.96 -20.55 2.88
N GLN A 48 6.62 -19.55 2.07
CA GLN A 48 7.03 -19.48 0.67
C GLN A 48 8.47 -18.95 0.55
N GLN A 49 9.16 -19.28 -0.56
CA GLN A 49 10.44 -18.70 -0.92
C GLN A 49 10.23 -17.67 -2.03
N VAL A 50 10.71 -16.43 -1.87
CA VAL A 50 10.39 -15.34 -2.78
C VAL A 50 11.66 -14.66 -3.28
N ARG A 51 11.76 -14.49 -4.60
CA ARG A 51 12.69 -13.59 -5.27
C ARG A 51 11.90 -12.38 -5.77
N LEU A 52 12.22 -11.21 -5.26
CA LEU A 52 11.64 -9.94 -5.68
C LEU A 52 12.60 -9.27 -6.67
N TRP A 53 12.21 -9.23 -7.94
CA TRP A 53 12.97 -8.62 -9.03
C TRP A 53 12.49 -7.19 -9.24
N THR A 54 13.39 -6.22 -9.14
CA THR A 54 13.04 -4.80 -9.30
C THR A 54 14.13 -4.03 -10.02
N ASP A 55 13.74 -2.98 -10.72
CA ASP A 55 14.63 -2.02 -11.38
C ASP A 55 15.21 -1.01 -10.37
N ASP A 56 14.48 -0.71 -9.29
CA ASP A 56 14.96 0.16 -8.21
C ASP A 56 14.58 -0.42 -6.83
N ALA A 57 15.60 -0.84 -6.10
CA ALA A 57 15.48 -1.34 -4.73
C ALA A 57 15.83 -0.28 -3.67
N SER A 58 16.16 0.94 -4.05
CA SER A 58 16.70 1.99 -3.16
C SER A 58 15.78 2.29 -1.97
N ALA A 59 14.47 2.28 -2.20
CA ALA A 59 13.49 2.52 -1.15
C ALA A 59 13.45 1.43 -0.07
N LEU A 60 13.85 0.20 -0.37
CA LEU A 60 13.83 -0.91 0.60
C LEU A 60 14.80 -0.68 1.76
N VAL A 61 15.82 0.15 1.60
CA VAL A 61 16.78 0.51 2.66
C VAL A 61 16.05 1.09 3.89
N TRP A 62 14.98 1.82 3.68
CA TRP A 62 14.20 2.43 4.76
C TRP A 62 12.78 1.85 4.89
N LEU A 63 12.16 1.36 3.81
CA LEU A 63 10.86 0.67 3.89
C LEU A 63 10.94 -0.63 4.70
N ALA A 64 12.03 -1.36 4.54
CA ALA A 64 12.23 -2.68 5.13
C ALA A 64 13.69 -2.91 5.53
N PRO A 65 14.26 -2.10 6.45
CA PRO A 65 15.70 -2.09 6.76
C PRO A 65 16.21 -3.42 7.34
N GLN A 66 15.34 -4.23 7.88
CA GLN A 66 15.70 -5.54 8.46
C GLN A 66 15.58 -6.69 7.44
N GLY A 67 15.08 -6.40 6.22
CA GLY A 67 14.75 -7.45 5.27
C GLY A 67 13.65 -8.39 5.77
N CYS A 68 13.52 -9.54 5.13
CA CYS A 68 12.59 -10.59 5.54
C CYS A 68 13.19 -11.96 5.22
N PRO A 69 13.35 -12.89 6.20
CA PRO A 69 13.75 -14.27 5.92
C PRO A 69 12.82 -14.90 4.89
N GLY A 70 13.39 -15.57 3.89
CA GLY A 70 12.63 -16.16 2.77
C GLY A 70 12.37 -15.21 1.60
N VAL A 71 12.80 -13.92 1.68
CA VAL A 71 12.76 -12.97 0.57
C VAL A 71 14.17 -12.60 0.14
N SER A 72 14.47 -12.71 -1.15
CA SER A 72 15.70 -12.20 -1.77
C SER A 72 15.38 -11.16 -2.81
N VAL A 73 16.00 -9.98 -2.71
CA VAL A 73 15.85 -8.91 -3.71
C VAL A 73 16.86 -9.11 -4.83
N ARG A 74 16.42 -8.98 -6.07
CA ARG A 74 17.19 -9.25 -7.29
C ARG A 74 17.10 -8.06 -8.26
N PRO A 75 18.15 -7.77 -9.02
CA PRO A 75 18.09 -6.75 -10.06
C PRO A 75 17.23 -7.19 -11.23
N TRP A 76 16.49 -6.28 -11.86
CA TRP A 76 15.52 -6.52 -12.93
C TRP A 76 16.01 -7.42 -14.06
N GLY A 77 17.20 -7.17 -14.59
CA GLY A 77 17.79 -7.92 -15.71
C GLY A 77 18.55 -9.20 -15.30
N GLY A 78 18.41 -9.65 -14.06
CA GLY A 78 19.11 -10.82 -13.55
C GLY A 78 18.58 -12.13 -14.12
N ARG A 79 19.40 -13.19 -14.02
CA ARG A 79 19.06 -14.57 -14.41
C ARG A 79 19.09 -15.48 -13.19
N LEU A 80 18.39 -16.60 -13.30
CA LEU A 80 18.52 -17.69 -12.32
C LEU A 80 19.88 -18.36 -12.52
N ALA A 81 20.59 -18.62 -11.42
CA ALA A 81 21.78 -19.47 -11.45
C ALA A 81 21.36 -20.94 -11.67
N ALA A 82 22.26 -21.75 -12.20
CA ALA A 82 21.95 -23.13 -12.55
C ALA A 82 21.54 -24.00 -11.34
N GLU A 83 22.04 -23.65 -10.16
CA GLU A 83 21.74 -24.32 -8.88
C GLU A 83 20.49 -23.77 -8.18
N GLU A 84 19.90 -22.68 -8.66
CA GLU A 84 18.71 -22.11 -8.06
C GLU A 84 17.45 -22.91 -8.43
N ALA A 85 16.53 -23.00 -7.49
CA ALA A 85 15.24 -23.65 -7.72
C ALA A 85 14.48 -22.96 -8.86
N PRO A 86 13.87 -23.71 -9.79
CA PRO A 86 13.09 -23.13 -10.87
C PRO A 86 11.86 -22.42 -10.34
N THR A 87 11.40 -21.39 -11.07
CA THR A 87 10.16 -20.67 -10.80
C THR A 87 8.98 -21.65 -10.77
N GLN A 88 8.16 -21.53 -9.73
CA GLN A 88 6.90 -22.29 -9.64
C GLN A 88 5.69 -21.38 -9.74
N VAL A 89 5.80 -20.15 -9.21
CA VAL A 89 4.81 -19.09 -9.38
C VAL A 89 5.51 -17.81 -9.83
N LEU A 90 5.07 -17.29 -10.95
CA LEU A 90 5.57 -16.05 -11.54
C LEU A 90 4.51 -14.97 -11.37
N VAL A 91 4.88 -13.86 -10.73
CA VAL A 91 4.00 -12.70 -10.54
C VAL A 91 4.56 -11.51 -11.30
N GLU A 92 3.80 -11.04 -12.25
CA GLU A 92 4.00 -9.78 -12.96
C GLU A 92 3.14 -8.73 -12.24
N ALA A 93 3.78 -7.82 -11.52
CA ALA A 93 3.04 -6.79 -10.81
C ALA A 93 2.78 -5.57 -11.71
N PHE A 94 1.53 -5.13 -11.75
CA PHE A 94 1.10 -3.89 -12.40
C PHE A 94 1.43 -3.81 -13.90
N GLY A 95 1.41 -4.97 -14.58
CA GLY A 95 1.71 -5.03 -16.02
C GLY A 95 3.14 -4.61 -16.39
N CYS A 96 4.11 -4.93 -15.54
CA CYS A 96 5.50 -4.43 -15.65
C CYS A 96 6.33 -5.03 -16.79
N ASP A 97 5.77 -5.90 -17.64
CA ASP A 97 6.45 -6.60 -18.75
C ASP A 97 7.76 -7.27 -18.31
N ILE A 98 7.66 -8.53 -17.92
CA ILE A 98 8.83 -9.30 -17.43
C ILE A 98 9.92 -9.37 -18.48
N ALA A 99 11.18 -9.27 -18.04
CA ALA A 99 12.35 -9.31 -18.91
C ALA A 99 12.33 -10.56 -19.83
N PRO A 100 12.42 -10.40 -21.16
CA PRO A 100 12.31 -11.51 -22.12
C PRO A 100 13.34 -12.62 -21.87
N GLU A 101 14.53 -12.27 -21.38
CA GLU A 101 15.60 -13.20 -21.07
C GLU A 101 15.24 -14.13 -19.92
N PHE A 102 14.50 -13.61 -18.91
CA PHE A 102 14.00 -14.42 -17.79
C PHE A 102 12.91 -15.38 -18.26
N LEU A 103 11.99 -14.91 -19.11
CA LEU A 103 10.92 -15.75 -19.66
C LEU A 103 11.51 -16.87 -20.55
N ALA A 104 12.52 -16.56 -21.37
CA ALA A 104 13.21 -17.54 -22.19
C ALA A 104 13.89 -18.61 -21.33
N GLN A 105 14.62 -18.22 -20.30
CA GLN A 105 15.26 -19.15 -19.38
C GLN A 105 14.23 -20.02 -18.63
N SER A 106 13.13 -19.42 -18.15
CA SER A 106 12.07 -20.15 -17.47
C SER A 106 11.37 -21.16 -18.40
N ALA A 107 11.17 -20.82 -19.68
CA ALA A 107 10.62 -21.71 -20.68
C ALA A 107 11.57 -22.89 -20.97
N GLU A 108 12.89 -22.65 -21.07
CA GLU A 108 13.90 -23.69 -21.25
C GLU A 108 13.96 -24.66 -20.06
N ILE A 109 13.94 -24.12 -18.84
CA ILE A 109 13.88 -24.91 -17.60
C ILE A 109 12.61 -25.77 -17.59
N SER A 110 11.46 -25.18 -17.93
CA SER A 110 10.19 -25.90 -18.02
C SER A 110 10.22 -27.03 -19.05
N ALA A 111 10.79 -26.80 -20.21
CA ALA A 111 10.92 -27.81 -21.26
C ALA A 111 11.83 -28.97 -20.84
N THR A 112 12.90 -28.68 -20.11
CA THR A 112 13.89 -29.68 -19.68
C THR A 112 13.40 -30.49 -18.48
N THR A 113 12.74 -29.85 -17.52
CA THR A 113 12.31 -30.46 -16.25
C THR A 113 10.88 -30.99 -16.28
N GLY A 114 10.07 -30.59 -17.25
CA GLY A 114 8.61 -30.79 -17.27
C GLY A 114 7.83 -29.95 -16.24
N GLN A 115 8.52 -29.14 -15.45
CA GLN A 115 7.90 -28.32 -14.40
C GLN A 115 7.39 -27.01 -14.98
N LYS A 116 6.06 -26.84 -15.00
CA LYS A 116 5.42 -25.59 -15.41
C LYS A 116 5.29 -24.62 -14.23
N TYR A 117 5.39 -23.32 -14.50
CA TYR A 117 5.07 -22.29 -13.55
C TYR A 117 3.66 -21.72 -13.81
N LEU A 118 3.02 -21.24 -12.76
CA LEU A 118 1.78 -20.50 -12.85
C LEU A 118 2.12 -19.01 -12.98
N TRP A 119 1.64 -18.35 -14.06
CA TRP A 119 1.87 -16.92 -14.29
C TRP A 119 0.66 -16.11 -13.87
N ILE A 120 0.84 -15.21 -12.89
CA ILE A 120 -0.16 -14.29 -12.36
C ILE A 120 0.22 -12.87 -12.77
N ASN A 121 -0.69 -12.15 -13.39
CA ASN A 121 -0.62 -10.71 -13.54
C ASN A 121 -1.38 -10.06 -12.38
N LEU A 122 -0.65 -9.53 -11.41
CA LEU A 122 -1.22 -8.82 -10.28
C LEU A 122 -1.50 -7.37 -10.70
N GLU A 123 -2.77 -7.05 -10.83
CA GLU A 123 -3.27 -5.77 -11.31
C GLU A 123 -3.33 -4.71 -10.20
N TYR A 124 -3.54 -3.46 -10.61
CA TYR A 124 -3.80 -2.35 -9.70
C TYR A 124 -5.12 -2.52 -8.94
N LEU A 125 -5.15 -2.03 -7.71
CA LEU A 125 -6.35 -1.99 -6.88
C LEU A 125 -7.43 -1.12 -7.51
N SER A 126 -8.65 -1.64 -7.63
CA SER A 126 -9.83 -0.85 -8.02
C SER A 126 -11.11 -1.37 -7.37
N ALA A 127 -12.09 -0.45 -7.21
CA ALA A 127 -13.47 -0.76 -6.80
C ALA A 127 -14.43 -0.79 -7.99
N GLU A 128 -13.96 -0.58 -9.21
CA GLU A 128 -14.77 -0.56 -10.41
C GLU A 128 -15.31 -1.96 -10.77
N GLY A 129 -16.53 -2.04 -11.25
CA GLY A 129 -17.20 -3.33 -11.50
C GLY A 129 -16.53 -4.22 -12.57
N TYR A 130 -15.60 -3.69 -13.40
CA TYR A 130 -14.89 -4.53 -14.36
C TYR A 130 -13.89 -5.47 -13.67
N VAL A 131 -13.31 -5.07 -12.52
CA VAL A 131 -12.31 -5.90 -11.83
C VAL A 131 -12.90 -7.23 -11.37
N GLU A 132 -14.17 -7.25 -10.95
CA GLU A 132 -14.85 -8.48 -10.56
C GLU A 132 -15.02 -9.43 -11.76
N ARG A 133 -15.33 -8.87 -12.95
CA ARG A 133 -15.49 -9.67 -14.18
C ARG A 133 -14.17 -10.17 -14.74
N CYS A 134 -13.07 -9.44 -14.51
CA CYS A 134 -11.75 -9.77 -15.04
C CYS A 134 -10.89 -10.58 -14.06
N HIS A 135 -11.25 -10.62 -12.78
CA HIS A 135 -10.52 -11.38 -11.77
C HIS A 135 -10.48 -12.87 -12.12
N ARG A 136 -9.26 -13.45 -12.08
CA ARG A 136 -8.97 -14.86 -12.38
C ARG A 136 -9.27 -15.28 -13.84
N LEU A 137 -9.40 -14.33 -14.77
CA LEU A 137 -9.51 -14.66 -16.18
C LEU A 137 -8.13 -15.03 -16.78
N PRO A 138 -8.08 -16.08 -17.63
CA PRO A 138 -6.87 -16.45 -18.35
C PRO A 138 -6.65 -15.54 -19.57
N SER A 139 -5.40 -15.22 -19.85
CA SER A 139 -4.95 -14.55 -21.07
C SER A 139 -3.84 -15.35 -21.72
N PRO A 140 -4.05 -15.90 -22.93
CA PRO A 140 -2.98 -16.60 -23.67
C PRO A 140 -1.85 -15.64 -24.04
N VAL A 141 -0.61 -16.06 -23.77
CA VAL A 141 0.59 -15.31 -24.13
C VAL A 141 0.96 -15.64 -25.58
N ARG A 142 0.99 -14.62 -26.46
CA ARG A 142 1.21 -14.81 -27.92
C ARG A 142 2.58 -14.41 -28.39
N ASP A 143 3.17 -13.35 -27.80
CA ASP A 143 4.34 -12.67 -28.36
C ASP A 143 5.55 -12.69 -27.40
N SER A 144 6.01 -13.87 -27.00
CA SER A 144 7.21 -13.97 -26.16
C SER A 144 7.87 -15.33 -26.28
N ALA A 145 9.06 -15.45 -25.70
CA ALA A 145 9.73 -16.75 -25.49
C ALA A 145 8.88 -17.75 -24.69
N ALA A 146 7.84 -17.26 -24.01
CA ALA A 146 6.83 -18.05 -23.29
C ALA A 146 5.56 -18.28 -24.13
N ALA A 147 5.61 -18.18 -25.46
CA ALA A 147 4.48 -18.41 -26.35
C ALA A 147 3.80 -19.76 -26.06
N GLY A 148 2.47 -19.73 -25.90
CA GLY A 148 1.68 -20.90 -25.49
C GLY A 148 1.46 -21.02 -23.97
N GLY A 149 2.07 -20.13 -23.17
CA GLY A 149 1.73 -19.97 -21.75
C GLY A 149 0.39 -19.26 -21.52
N VAL A 150 -0.11 -19.34 -20.30
CA VAL A 150 -1.32 -18.63 -19.87
C VAL A 150 -0.97 -17.75 -18.70
N LYS A 151 -1.30 -16.46 -18.82
CA LYS A 151 -1.22 -15.45 -17.76
C LYS A 151 -2.61 -15.26 -17.15
N TRP A 152 -2.70 -15.28 -15.82
CA TRP A 152 -3.96 -15.13 -15.11
C TRP A 152 -4.05 -13.74 -14.48
N PHE A 153 -5.07 -12.98 -14.81
CA PHE A 153 -5.32 -11.70 -14.19
C PHE A 153 -5.77 -11.87 -12.73
N PHE A 154 -5.13 -11.20 -11.81
CA PHE A 154 -5.47 -11.21 -10.39
C PHE A 154 -5.64 -9.77 -9.90
N TYR A 155 -6.89 -9.38 -9.68
CA TYR A 155 -7.26 -8.03 -9.27
C TYR A 155 -7.42 -7.94 -7.76
N PRO A 156 -6.55 -7.19 -7.04
CA PRO A 156 -6.88 -6.74 -5.69
C PRO A 156 -8.16 -5.92 -5.71
N GLY A 157 -8.97 -6.01 -4.68
CA GLY A 157 -10.23 -5.30 -4.64
C GLY A 157 -10.97 -5.45 -3.33
N PHE A 158 -12.16 -4.90 -3.28
CA PHE A 158 -12.89 -4.65 -2.05
C PHE A 158 -14.06 -5.60 -1.82
N THR A 159 -14.34 -6.51 -2.75
CA THR A 159 -15.50 -7.42 -2.72
C THR A 159 -15.07 -8.88 -2.73
N LEU A 160 -15.98 -9.77 -2.39
CA LEU A 160 -15.76 -11.23 -2.41
C LEU A 160 -15.46 -11.77 -3.82
N ALA A 161 -15.78 -11.02 -4.87
CA ALA A 161 -15.52 -11.38 -6.26
C ALA A 161 -14.14 -10.91 -6.76
N THR A 162 -13.33 -10.35 -5.89
CA THR A 162 -11.97 -9.85 -6.18
C THR A 162 -10.93 -10.55 -5.32
N GLY A 163 -9.65 -10.27 -5.53
CA GLY A 163 -8.53 -10.89 -4.82
C GLY A 163 -8.32 -10.42 -3.37
N GLY A 164 -9.19 -9.55 -2.84
CA GLY A 164 -9.02 -9.01 -1.49
C GLY A 164 -7.87 -7.99 -1.38
N LEU A 165 -7.49 -7.67 -0.15
CA LEU A 165 -6.45 -6.68 0.16
C LEU A 165 -5.30 -7.31 0.95
N LEU A 166 -4.09 -6.76 0.79
CA LEU A 166 -2.93 -7.14 1.63
C LEU A 166 -3.22 -6.87 3.11
N ARG A 167 -3.03 -7.92 3.91
CA ARG A 167 -3.19 -7.87 5.37
C ARG A 167 -2.22 -8.88 6.00
N GLU A 168 -1.26 -8.39 6.75
CA GLU A 168 -0.33 -9.24 7.50
C GLU A 168 -1.08 -9.98 8.62
N ALA A 169 -0.66 -11.20 8.92
CA ALA A 169 -1.33 -12.04 9.91
C ALA A 169 -1.35 -11.42 11.32
N ASP A 170 -0.33 -10.62 11.67
CA ASP A 170 -0.18 -9.96 12.97
C ASP A 170 -0.78 -8.54 13.03
N LEU A 171 -1.25 -7.99 11.89
CA LEU A 171 -1.71 -6.61 11.79
C LEU A 171 -2.75 -6.25 12.84
N LEU A 172 -3.78 -7.09 12.99
CA LEU A 172 -4.86 -6.83 13.94
C LEU A 172 -4.39 -6.90 15.39
N GLN A 173 -3.46 -7.81 15.68
CA GLN A 173 -2.89 -7.94 17.01
C GLN A 173 -2.01 -6.72 17.36
N ARG A 174 -1.18 -6.27 16.40
CA ARG A 174 -0.37 -5.05 16.57
C ARG A 174 -1.27 -3.83 16.77
N HIS A 175 -2.29 -3.67 15.95
CA HIS A 175 -3.25 -2.58 16.05
C HIS A 175 -4.00 -2.59 17.40
N ALA A 176 -4.44 -3.75 17.88
CA ALA A 176 -5.16 -3.86 19.14
C ALA A 176 -4.29 -3.55 20.39
N ARG A 177 -2.97 -3.71 20.28
CA ARG A 177 -2.00 -3.39 21.36
C ARG A 177 -1.45 -1.98 21.27
N PHE A 178 -1.76 -1.26 20.20
CA PHE A 178 -1.22 0.07 19.97
C PHE A 178 -1.89 1.11 20.85
N ASP A 179 -1.08 1.86 21.58
CA ASP A 179 -1.52 3.01 22.38
C ASP A 179 -1.19 4.31 21.64
N ALA A 180 -2.23 4.91 21.03
CA ALA A 180 -2.09 6.15 20.27
C ALA A 180 -1.67 7.33 21.16
N ALA A 181 -2.12 7.38 22.42
CA ALA A 181 -1.78 8.47 23.34
C ALA A 181 -0.31 8.38 23.75
N ALA A 182 0.17 7.19 24.11
CA ALA A 182 1.58 6.96 24.43
C ALA A 182 2.48 7.24 23.21
N TRP A 183 2.04 6.83 22.00
CA TRP A 183 2.78 7.09 20.76
C TRP A 183 2.90 8.59 20.47
N ARG A 184 1.80 9.35 20.57
CA ARG A 184 1.80 10.82 20.41
C ARG A 184 2.71 11.49 21.43
N HIS A 185 2.57 11.12 22.73
CA HIS A 185 3.37 11.69 23.80
C HIS A 185 4.88 11.41 23.63
N SER A 186 5.26 10.22 23.18
CA SER A 186 6.67 9.87 22.97
C SER A 186 7.37 10.71 21.89
N ARG A 187 6.61 11.23 20.92
CA ARG A 187 7.13 12.04 19.82
C ARG A 187 7.03 13.54 20.06
N HIS A 188 5.99 13.95 20.74
CA HIS A 188 5.67 15.35 21.01
C HIS A 188 5.12 15.49 22.44
N PRO A 189 5.98 15.41 23.46
CA PRO A 189 5.56 15.49 24.87
C PRO A 189 4.94 16.84 25.22
N GLU A 190 5.23 17.89 24.41
CA GLU A 190 4.67 19.23 24.55
C GLU A 190 3.28 19.37 23.92
N ALA A 191 2.87 18.41 23.08
CA ALA A 191 1.58 18.46 22.40
C ALA A 191 0.43 18.39 23.43
N ARG A 192 -0.49 19.34 23.34
CA ARG A 192 -1.69 19.41 24.17
C ARG A 192 -2.85 18.70 23.48
N GLN A 193 -4.08 19.14 23.70
CA GLN A 193 -5.26 18.66 23.00
C GLN A 193 -5.29 19.18 21.56
N GLU A 194 -4.49 18.59 20.71
CA GLU A 194 -4.38 18.91 19.28
C GLU A 194 -5.04 17.82 18.46
N ARG A 195 -5.64 18.20 17.32
CA ARG A 195 -6.03 17.27 16.27
C ARG A 195 -4.79 16.82 15.51
N TRP A 196 -4.63 15.52 15.31
CA TRP A 196 -3.49 14.95 14.58
C TRP A 196 -3.93 14.53 13.18
N ILE A 197 -3.28 15.08 12.17
CA ILE A 197 -3.55 14.81 10.76
C ILE A 197 -2.29 14.27 10.10
N SER A 198 -2.34 13.11 9.48
CA SER A 198 -1.26 12.65 8.60
C SER A 198 -1.46 13.19 7.19
N LEU A 199 -0.39 13.74 6.59
CA LEU A 199 -0.40 14.26 5.23
C LEU A 199 0.58 13.48 4.37
N PHE A 200 0.04 12.61 3.54
CA PHE A 200 0.73 11.91 2.47
C PHE A 200 -0.06 12.14 1.18
N CYS A 201 0.34 13.12 0.38
CA CYS A 201 -0.40 13.56 -0.80
C CYS A 201 0.53 13.77 -2.01
N TYR A 202 -0.08 13.98 -3.15
CA TYR A 202 0.53 14.62 -4.32
C TYR A 202 0.44 16.14 -4.13
N GLU A 203 0.02 16.90 -5.13
CA GLU A 203 -0.15 18.35 -5.08
C GLU A 203 -1.64 18.72 -5.14
N PRO A 204 -2.43 18.54 -4.06
CA PRO A 204 -3.85 18.84 -4.10
C PRO A 204 -4.08 20.36 -4.15
N PRO A 205 -4.95 20.84 -5.05
CA PRO A 205 -5.19 22.28 -5.22
C PRO A 205 -5.77 22.92 -3.95
N ALA A 206 -6.49 22.18 -3.16
CA ALA A 206 -7.12 22.66 -1.92
C ALA A 206 -6.15 22.71 -0.70
N LEU A 207 -4.89 22.33 -0.84
CA LEU A 207 -3.94 22.29 0.28
C LEU A 207 -3.73 23.65 0.95
N PRO A 208 -3.56 24.77 0.23
CA PRO A 208 -3.41 26.08 0.87
C PRO A 208 -4.60 26.44 1.77
N ALA A 209 -5.83 26.25 1.28
CA ALA A 209 -7.05 26.54 2.04
C ALA A 209 -7.20 25.62 3.27
N LEU A 210 -6.82 24.33 3.15
CA LEU A 210 -6.83 23.41 4.28
C LEU A 210 -5.82 23.85 5.36
N LEU A 211 -4.61 24.25 4.99
CA LEU A 211 -3.58 24.73 5.94
C LEU A 211 -4.03 26.01 6.68
N GLN A 212 -4.70 26.93 6.00
CA GLN A 212 -5.26 28.12 6.63
C GLN A 212 -6.28 27.74 7.72
N GLN A 213 -7.21 26.85 7.42
CA GLN A 213 -8.20 26.37 8.40
C GLN A 213 -7.54 25.57 9.54
N CYS A 214 -6.54 24.77 9.27
CA CYS A 214 -5.78 24.08 10.32
C CYS A 214 -5.09 25.06 11.28
N ALA A 215 -4.75 26.28 10.84
CA ALA A 215 -4.15 27.30 11.69
C ALA A 215 -5.15 28.00 12.64
N GLU A 216 -6.45 27.83 12.44
CA GLU A 216 -7.51 28.36 13.32
C GLU A 216 -7.79 27.49 14.54
N HIS A 217 -7.31 26.23 14.52
CA HIS A 217 -7.58 25.25 15.58
C HIS A 217 -6.29 24.51 16.00
N PRO A 218 -6.17 24.07 17.26
CA PRO A 218 -5.03 23.27 17.70
C PRO A 218 -4.89 22.02 16.81
N THR A 219 -3.93 22.05 15.89
CA THR A 219 -3.72 21.02 14.89
C THR A 219 -2.23 20.68 14.75
N ARG A 220 -1.91 19.40 14.75
CA ARG A 220 -0.61 18.87 14.41
C ARG A 220 -0.67 18.14 13.09
N LEU A 221 0.09 18.64 12.13
CA LEU A 221 0.19 18.04 10.79
C LEU A 221 1.49 17.23 10.70
N LEU A 222 1.38 15.94 10.44
CA LEU A 222 2.50 15.04 10.19
C LEU A 222 2.70 14.92 8.69
N VAL A 223 3.70 15.61 8.16
CA VAL A 223 3.96 15.70 6.72
C VAL A 223 5.01 14.66 6.32
N THR A 224 4.64 13.73 5.45
CA THR A 224 5.57 12.72 4.95
C THR A 224 6.61 13.32 4.01
N PRO A 225 7.80 12.70 3.89
CA PRO A 225 8.86 13.20 3.02
C PRO A 225 8.48 13.12 1.53
N GLY A 226 9.20 13.87 0.70
CA GLY A 226 9.02 13.92 -0.74
C GLY A 226 7.94 14.90 -1.19
N ARG A 227 7.00 14.44 -2.04
CA ARG A 227 5.98 15.32 -2.68
C ARG A 227 5.11 16.05 -1.67
N ALA A 228 4.69 15.40 -0.58
CA ALA A 228 3.87 16.06 0.44
C ALA A 228 4.62 17.20 1.14
N THR A 229 5.92 17.02 1.45
CA THR A 229 6.77 18.09 1.98
C THR A 229 6.88 19.25 0.99
N ALA A 230 7.17 18.96 -0.28
CA ALA A 230 7.29 19.99 -1.31
C ALA A 230 5.98 20.76 -1.51
N ALA A 231 4.85 20.04 -1.60
CA ALA A 231 3.53 20.65 -1.73
C ALA A 231 3.18 21.54 -0.52
N THR A 232 3.50 21.08 0.70
CA THR A 232 3.25 21.86 1.93
C THR A 232 4.08 23.14 1.95
N CYS A 233 5.37 23.06 1.61
CA CYS A 233 6.23 24.25 1.52
C CYS A 233 5.72 25.26 0.48
N ALA A 234 5.33 24.78 -0.70
CA ALA A 234 4.77 25.64 -1.76
C ALA A 234 3.45 26.30 -1.32
N ALA A 235 2.55 25.56 -0.68
CA ALA A 235 1.29 26.08 -0.16
C ALA A 235 1.50 27.14 0.92
N LEU A 236 2.44 26.93 1.84
CA LEU A 236 2.79 27.92 2.88
C LEU A 236 3.38 29.21 2.28
N GLN A 237 4.21 29.09 1.25
CA GLN A 237 4.74 30.22 0.52
C GLN A 237 3.62 31.02 -0.17
N GLN A 238 2.72 30.35 -0.88
CA GLN A 238 1.55 30.97 -1.52
C GLN A 238 0.70 31.76 -0.50
N ILE A 239 0.38 31.15 0.64
CA ILE A 239 -0.39 31.79 1.72
C ILE A 239 0.34 33.04 2.25
N SER A 240 1.66 33.01 2.38
CA SER A 240 2.47 34.14 2.84
C SER A 240 2.43 35.31 1.85
N GLU A 241 2.55 35.03 0.54
CA GLU A 241 2.50 36.00 -0.52
C GLU A 241 1.11 36.68 -0.63
N GLU A 242 0.03 35.88 -0.58
CA GLU A 242 -1.36 36.36 -0.64
C GLU A 242 -1.73 37.28 0.55
N ASN A 243 -1.26 36.94 1.74
CA ASN A 243 -1.58 37.67 2.96
C ASN A 243 -0.64 38.86 3.25
N GLY A 244 0.41 39.04 2.46
CA GLY A 244 1.41 40.11 2.66
C GLY A 244 2.09 40.03 4.03
N THR A 245 2.18 38.86 4.62
CA THR A 245 2.64 38.67 5.99
C THR A 245 4.05 38.06 6.02
N GLU A 246 4.98 38.77 6.68
CA GLU A 246 6.30 38.23 6.96
C GLU A 246 6.24 37.19 8.08
N GLY A 247 6.65 35.92 7.76
CA GLY A 247 6.84 34.83 8.68
C GLY A 247 5.86 33.66 8.51
N PRO A 248 6.31 32.46 8.85
CA PRO A 248 5.61 31.21 8.57
C PRO A 248 4.30 31.07 9.36
N LEU A 249 3.27 30.50 8.72
CA LEU A 249 1.94 30.28 9.27
C LEU A 249 1.97 29.43 10.55
N ASP A 250 2.89 28.49 10.62
CA ASP A 250 3.11 27.59 11.75
C ASP A 250 3.56 28.29 13.05
N LYS A 251 4.07 29.54 12.97
CA LYS A 251 4.48 30.34 14.13
C LYS A 251 3.43 31.35 14.58
N ARG A 252 2.34 31.51 13.83
CA ARG A 252 1.31 32.54 14.09
C ARG A 252 0.00 31.97 14.56
N GLY A 253 -0.27 30.71 14.24
CA GLY A 253 -1.54 30.05 14.53
C GLY A 253 -1.40 28.91 15.51
N GLN A 254 -2.43 28.06 15.51
CA GLN A 254 -2.49 26.85 16.32
C GLN A 254 -2.05 25.61 15.54
N LEU A 255 -1.46 25.80 14.34
CA LEU A 255 -0.94 24.74 13.48
C LEU A 255 0.52 24.45 13.84
N SER A 256 0.80 23.20 14.20
CA SER A 256 2.14 22.66 14.36
C SER A 256 2.45 21.69 13.22
N ILE A 257 3.49 21.95 12.43
CA ILE A 257 3.90 21.08 11.32
C ILE A 257 5.14 20.28 11.71
N SER A 258 5.06 18.96 11.56
CA SER A 258 6.16 18.04 11.78
C SER A 258 6.52 17.38 10.45
N TYR A 259 7.65 17.75 9.86
CA TYR A 259 8.20 17.11 8.66
C TYR A 259 8.88 15.80 9.07
N LEU A 260 8.37 14.69 8.56
CA LEU A 260 8.83 13.36 8.91
C LEU A 260 10.00 12.92 8.04
N SER A 261 10.84 12.06 8.58
CA SER A 261 11.80 11.27 7.80
C SER A 261 11.13 10.04 7.20
N HIS A 262 11.77 9.42 6.20
CA HIS A 262 11.38 8.10 5.73
C HIS A 262 11.36 7.10 6.89
N CYS A 263 10.40 6.20 6.88
CA CYS A 263 10.23 5.23 7.98
C CYS A 263 9.84 3.84 7.44
N PRO A 264 10.10 2.79 8.22
CA PRO A 264 9.63 1.45 7.89
C PRO A 264 8.11 1.38 7.76
N GLN A 265 7.62 0.45 6.95
CA GLN A 265 6.19 0.26 6.70
C GLN A 265 5.36 0.06 7.98
N ALA A 266 5.91 -0.64 8.98
CA ALA A 266 5.23 -0.81 10.27
C ALA A 266 5.08 0.52 11.04
N ALA A 267 6.07 1.39 11.00
CA ALA A 267 6.01 2.72 11.63
C ALA A 267 5.04 3.66 10.90
N PHE A 268 4.91 3.52 9.57
CA PHE A 268 3.87 4.21 8.81
C PHE A 268 2.46 3.77 9.25
N ASP A 269 2.24 2.47 9.45
CA ASP A 269 0.97 1.96 9.98
C ASP A 269 0.64 2.59 11.35
N GLU A 270 1.61 2.62 12.27
CA GLU A 270 1.45 3.22 13.61
C GLU A 270 1.09 4.72 13.54
N MET A 271 1.70 5.45 12.61
CA MET A 271 1.36 6.86 12.37
C MET A 271 -0.11 7.01 11.97
N LEU A 272 -0.61 6.18 11.05
CA LEU A 272 -2.01 6.20 10.64
C LEU A 272 -2.96 5.83 11.77
N TRP A 273 -2.56 4.90 12.66
CA TRP A 273 -3.37 4.54 13.84
C TRP A 273 -3.42 5.66 14.86
N ALA A 274 -2.35 6.44 14.93
CA ALA A 274 -2.24 7.55 15.87
C ALA A 274 -2.97 8.82 15.41
N CYS A 275 -3.27 9.00 14.14
CA CYS A 275 -3.91 10.22 13.62
C CYS A 275 -5.44 10.19 13.71
N ASP A 276 -6.05 11.36 13.82
CA ASP A 276 -7.51 11.54 13.86
C ASP A 276 -8.09 11.62 12.44
N LEU A 277 -7.27 12.07 11.47
CA LEU A 277 -7.58 12.12 10.05
C LEU A 277 -6.34 11.74 9.25
N ASN A 278 -6.52 10.88 8.25
CA ASN A 278 -5.45 10.42 7.38
C ASN A 278 -5.70 10.88 5.93
N LEU A 279 -4.87 11.81 5.45
CA LEU A 279 -4.84 12.19 4.05
C LEU A 279 -3.76 11.34 3.38
N VAL A 280 -4.18 10.36 2.57
CA VAL A 280 -3.28 9.35 1.97
C VAL A 280 -3.31 9.40 0.45
N ARG A 281 -2.28 8.84 -0.21
CA ARG A 281 -2.19 8.77 -1.67
C ARG A 281 -1.79 7.37 -2.14
N GLY A 282 -2.02 7.10 -3.43
CA GLY A 282 -1.65 5.80 -4.01
C GLY A 282 -2.44 4.65 -3.41
N GLU A 283 -2.06 3.42 -3.71
CA GLU A 283 -2.86 2.23 -3.35
C GLU A 283 -2.46 1.61 -2.01
N ASP A 284 -1.14 1.45 -1.74
CA ASP A 284 -0.69 0.85 -0.47
C ASP A 284 -1.19 1.67 0.72
N SER A 285 -0.98 2.98 0.71
CA SER A 285 -1.38 3.81 1.85
C SER A 285 -2.91 3.91 2.02
N LEU A 286 -3.71 3.80 0.94
CA LEU A 286 -5.15 3.66 1.04
C LEU A 286 -5.53 2.38 1.79
N VAL A 287 -4.94 1.25 1.42
CA VAL A 287 -5.16 -0.04 2.10
C VAL A 287 -4.78 0.05 3.58
N ARG A 288 -3.64 0.69 3.89
CA ARG A 288 -3.20 0.88 5.28
C ARG A 288 -4.13 1.79 6.08
N ALA A 289 -4.65 2.85 5.48
CA ALA A 289 -5.63 3.75 6.10
C ALA A 289 -6.97 3.05 6.37
N LEU A 290 -7.42 2.18 5.48
CA LEU A 290 -8.60 1.33 5.71
C LEU A 290 -8.38 0.40 6.91
N TRP A 291 -7.20 -0.24 7.02
CA TRP A 291 -6.87 -1.08 8.17
C TRP A 291 -6.73 -0.28 9.48
N ALA A 292 -6.33 0.99 9.41
CA ALA A 292 -6.31 1.88 10.56
C ALA A 292 -7.71 2.13 11.13
N GLY A 293 -8.75 2.12 10.29
CA GLY A 293 -10.14 2.33 10.73
C GLY A 293 -10.40 3.76 11.24
N ARG A 294 -9.55 4.71 10.86
CA ARG A 294 -9.67 6.14 11.16
C ARG A 294 -10.25 6.88 9.96
N PRO A 295 -10.83 8.08 10.12
CA PRO A 295 -11.19 8.93 8.99
C PRO A 295 -10.07 9.03 7.97
N LEU A 296 -10.40 8.86 6.70
CA LEU A 296 -9.41 8.90 5.61
C LEU A 296 -9.93 9.68 4.40
N VAL A 297 -9.01 10.31 3.70
CA VAL A 297 -9.22 10.92 2.39
C VAL A 297 -8.14 10.40 1.45
N TRP A 298 -8.55 9.87 0.32
CA TRP A 298 -7.66 9.32 -0.69
C TRP A 298 -7.38 10.34 -1.78
N HIS A 299 -6.11 10.76 -1.91
CA HIS A 299 -5.62 11.48 -3.07
C HIS A 299 -5.22 10.44 -4.12
N ILE A 300 -6.09 10.22 -5.10
CA ILE A 300 -5.85 9.24 -6.16
C ILE A 300 -4.75 9.75 -7.10
N TYR A 301 -3.97 8.83 -7.70
CA TYR A 301 -2.95 9.20 -8.68
C TYR A 301 -3.60 9.85 -9.91
N PRO A 302 -3.26 11.11 -10.25
CA PRO A 302 -3.88 11.80 -11.37
C PRO A 302 -3.43 11.18 -12.71
N GLN A 303 -4.39 10.90 -13.58
CA GLN A 303 -4.18 10.40 -14.93
C GLN A 303 -4.65 11.44 -15.95
N HIS A 304 -3.95 11.56 -17.08
CA HIS A 304 -4.24 12.59 -18.09
C HIS A 304 -5.61 12.43 -18.77
N ASP A 305 -6.16 11.22 -18.81
CA ASP A 305 -7.46 10.89 -19.41
C ASP A 305 -8.62 10.95 -18.41
N ASN A 306 -8.38 11.40 -17.18
CA ASN A 306 -9.35 11.44 -16.08
C ASN A 306 -9.95 10.07 -15.69
N ALA A 307 -9.38 8.95 -16.10
CA ALA A 307 -9.84 7.62 -15.71
C ALA A 307 -9.85 7.42 -14.18
N HIS A 308 -8.94 8.11 -13.47
CA HIS A 308 -8.88 8.11 -12.01
C HIS A 308 -10.15 8.64 -11.33
N HIS A 309 -10.95 9.51 -11.99
CA HIS A 309 -12.23 10.00 -11.45
C HIS A 309 -13.23 8.87 -11.27
N GLY A 310 -13.38 8.00 -12.29
CA GLY A 310 -14.26 6.81 -12.21
C GLY A 310 -13.83 5.87 -11.09
N LYS A 311 -12.54 5.63 -10.98
CA LYS A 311 -11.94 4.81 -9.92
C LYS A 311 -12.21 5.37 -8.51
N LEU A 312 -12.09 6.70 -8.34
CA LEU A 312 -12.39 7.37 -7.07
C LEU A 312 -13.87 7.26 -6.71
N HIS A 313 -14.77 7.54 -7.66
CA HIS A 313 -16.22 7.41 -7.44
C HIS A 313 -16.60 5.98 -7.05
N ALA A 314 -16.11 4.98 -7.77
CA ALA A 314 -16.37 3.57 -7.45
C ALA A 314 -15.90 3.20 -6.03
N PHE A 315 -14.73 3.71 -5.61
CA PHE A 315 -14.25 3.54 -4.24
C PHE A 315 -15.19 4.20 -3.21
N LEU A 316 -15.62 5.45 -3.44
CA LEU A 316 -16.52 6.16 -2.55
C LEU A 316 -17.91 5.51 -2.47
N ASP A 317 -18.39 4.91 -3.57
CA ASP A 317 -19.62 4.13 -3.60
C ASP A 317 -19.50 2.85 -2.78
N TRP A 318 -18.41 2.08 -2.98
CA TRP A 318 -18.12 0.91 -2.18
C TRP A 318 -17.96 1.25 -0.69
N LEU A 319 -17.27 2.34 -0.39
CA LEU A 319 -17.07 2.83 0.98
C LEU A 319 -18.40 3.21 1.65
N GLN A 320 -19.45 3.54 0.85
CA GLN A 320 -20.69 4.16 1.30
C GLN A 320 -20.43 5.52 1.96
N ALA A 321 -19.53 6.28 1.35
CA ALA A 321 -19.07 7.55 1.89
C ALA A 321 -20.24 8.53 2.05
N PRO A 322 -20.39 9.18 3.24
CA PRO A 322 -21.42 10.21 3.44
C PRO A 322 -21.14 11.44 2.56
N PRO A 323 -22.17 12.28 2.28
CA PRO A 323 -22.01 13.43 1.39
C PRO A 323 -20.85 14.35 1.73
N SER A 324 -20.60 14.62 3.00
CA SER A 324 -19.47 15.46 3.45
C SER A 324 -18.09 14.86 3.11
N LEU A 325 -17.94 13.53 3.22
CA LEU A 325 -16.70 12.85 2.86
C LEU A 325 -16.50 12.80 1.34
N ARG A 326 -17.58 12.63 0.57
CA ARG A 326 -17.54 12.68 -0.90
C ARG A 326 -17.13 14.07 -1.39
N GLN A 327 -17.73 15.12 -0.81
CA GLN A 327 -17.40 16.50 -1.15
C GLN A 327 -15.93 16.81 -0.84
N PHE A 328 -15.45 16.39 0.32
CA PHE A 328 -14.04 16.59 0.67
C PHE A 328 -13.11 15.88 -0.32
N HIS A 329 -13.42 14.64 -0.71
CA HIS A 329 -12.65 13.92 -1.73
C HIS A 329 -12.68 14.62 -3.09
N ALA A 330 -13.84 15.14 -3.51
CA ALA A 330 -13.97 15.84 -4.79
C ALA A 330 -13.07 17.08 -4.82
N THR A 331 -13.20 17.96 -3.84
CA THR A 331 -12.39 19.17 -3.72
C THR A 331 -10.88 18.84 -3.55
N TRP A 332 -10.55 17.83 -2.72
CA TRP A 332 -9.16 17.43 -2.48
C TRP A 332 -8.46 16.89 -3.73
N ASN A 333 -9.20 16.22 -4.60
CA ASN A 333 -8.70 15.67 -5.86
C ASN A 333 -8.87 16.63 -7.05
N GLY A 334 -9.36 17.86 -6.83
CA GLY A 334 -9.55 18.85 -7.90
C GLY A 334 -10.66 18.50 -8.90
N LEU A 335 -11.68 17.73 -8.46
CA LEU A 335 -12.84 17.38 -9.28
C LEU A 335 -13.88 18.50 -9.30
N ASP A 336 -13.82 19.40 -8.33
CA ASP A 336 -14.63 20.63 -8.27
C ASP A 336 -13.84 21.75 -7.57
N ASP A 337 -14.36 22.97 -7.70
CA ASP A 337 -13.79 24.19 -7.11
C ASP A 337 -14.50 24.60 -5.82
N ALA A 338 -15.26 23.71 -5.20
CA ALA A 338 -15.93 24.00 -3.95
C ALA A 338 -14.91 24.29 -2.82
N PRO A 339 -15.22 25.19 -1.89
CA PRO A 339 -14.32 25.44 -0.77
C PRO A 339 -14.16 24.19 0.09
N ILE A 340 -12.90 23.82 0.37
CA ILE A 340 -12.63 22.74 1.34
C ILE A 340 -13.02 23.20 2.74
N ALA A 341 -13.61 22.30 3.52
CA ALA A 341 -13.94 22.58 4.92
C ALA A 341 -13.28 21.55 5.84
N LEU A 342 -12.47 22.01 6.78
CA LEU A 342 -11.90 21.14 7.80
C LEU A 342 -13.04 20.50 8.61
N PRO A 343 -13.16 19.15 8.65
CA PRO A 343 -14.27 18.51 9.34
C PRO A 343 -14.23 18.79 10.85
N ASP A 344 -15.37 19.10 11.43
CA ASP A 344 -15.55 19.17 12.89
C ASP A 344 -15.55 17.77 13.54
N GLU A 345 -15.63 17.70 14.85
CA GLU A 345 -15.60 16.43 15.58
C GLU A 345 -16.77 15.51 15.22
N ALA A 346 -17.97 16.07 15.02
CA ALA A 346 -19.17 15.29 14.66
C ALA A 346 -19.01 14.67 13.25
N THR A 347 -18.51 15.44 12.31
CA THR A 347 -18.22 15.00 10.96
C THR A 347 -17.11 13.93 10.95
N LEU A 348 -16.03 14.12 11.70
CA LEU A 348 -14.98 13.10 11.85
C LEU A 348 -15.51 11.82 12.48
N ALA A 349 -16.39 11.90 13.47
CA ALA A 349 -17.02 10.72 14.06
C ALA A 349 -17.88 9.97 13.03
N GLN A 350 -18.64 10.68 12.19
CA GLN A 350 -19.41 10.08 11.10
C GLN A 350 -18.49 9.39 10.08
N TRP A 351 -17.38 10.02 9.68
CA TRP A 351 -16.40 9.43 8.77
C TRP A 351 -15.74 8.20 9.38
N ALA A 352 -15.41 8.25 10.67
CA ALA A 352 -14.85 7.10 11.39
C ALA A 352 -15.80 5.90 11.35
N LEU A 353 -17.09 6.09 11.62
CA LEU A 353 -18.09 5.03 11.54
C LEU A 353 -18.19 4.42 10.15
N CYS A 354 -18.14 5.26 9.10
CA CYS A 354 -18.13 4.83 7.71
C CYS A 354 -16.91 3.93 7.40
N VAL A 355 -15.70 4.39 7.75
CA VAL A 355 -14.46 3.64 7.52
C VAL A 355 -14.40 2.35 8.36
N GLN A 356 -14.88 2.38 9.61
CA GLN A 356 -14.94 1.18 10.47
C GLN A 356 -15.91 0.14 9.91
N ALA A 357 -17.06 0.55 9.37
CA ALA A 357 -18.00 -0.35 8.71
C ALA A 357 -17.37 -0.98 7.44
N ALA A 358 -16.65 -0.20 6.65
CA ALA A 358 -15.90 -0.70 5.49
C ALA A 358 -14.79 -1.68 5.91
N ARG A 359 -14.02 -1.33 6.95
CA ARG A 359 -13.01 -2.22 7.53
C ARG A 359 -13.61 -3.54 8.02
N ALA A 360 -14.76 -3.52 8.66
CA ALA A 360 -15.44 -4.73 9.12
C ALA A 360 -15.84 -5.64 7.94
N ARG A 361 -16.34 -5.08 6.83
CA ARG A 361 -16.63 -5.84 5.59
C ARG A 361 -15.36 -6.50 5.03
N LEU A 362 -14.24 -5.78 5.01
CA LEU A 362 -12.96 -6.31 4.54
C LEU A 362 -12.38 -7.38 5.46
N LEU A 363 -12.57 -7.27 6.77
CA LEU A 363 -12.12 -8.27 7.73
C LEU A 363 -12.90 -9.59 7.64
N ALA A 364 -14.12 -9.55 7.11
CA ALA A 364 -14.91 -10.75 6.85
C ALA A 364 -14.49 -11.51 5.59
N GLN A 365 -13.50 -10.99 4.84
CA GLN A 365 -12.98 -11.59 3.62
C GLN A 365 -11.56 -12.12 3.83
N ASP A 366 -11.18 -13.11 3.02
CA ASP A 366 -9.80 -13.57 2.93
C ASP A 366 -8.90 -12.43 2.41
N ASP A 367 -7.70 -12.33 2.99
CA ASP A 367 -6.69 -11.39 2.50
C ASP A 367 -6.11 -11.83 1.14
N LEU A 368 -5.47 -10.88 0.44
CA LEU A 368 -4.90 -11.09 -0.89
C LEU A 368 -3.99 -12.33 -0.95
N VAL A 369 -3.13 -12.53 0.04
CA VAL A 369 -2.17 -13.65 0.02
C VAL A 369 -2.89 -14.99 0.24
N THR A 370 -3.89 -15.04 1.11
CA THR A 370 -4.74 -16.23 1.28
C THR A 370 -5.42 -16.62 -0.03
N GLN A 371 -5.98 -15.63 -0.73
CA GLN A 371 -6.66 -15.85 -2.00
C GLN A 371 -5.70 -16.27 -3.13
N ILE A 372 -4.53 -15.63 -3.24
CA ILE A 372 -3.51 -16.00 -4.23
C ILE A 372 -3.01 -17.45 -3.98
N LEU A 373 -2.71 -17.81 -2.73
CA LEU A 373 -2.28 -19.16 -2.38
C LEU A 373 -3.37 -20.19 -2.69
N GLY A 374 -4.62 -19.90 -2.37
CA GLY A 374 -5.77 -20.74 -2.75
C GLY A 374 -5.87 -20.94 -4.25
N PHE A 375 -5.74 -19.87 -5.02
CA PHE A 375 -5.74 -19.91 -6.48
C PHE A 375 -4.58 -20.72 -7.06
N VAL A 376 -3.36 -20.56 -6.51
CA VAL A 376 -2.19 -21.34 -6.92
C VAL A 376 -2.41 -22.83 -6.65
N ASN A 377 -2.97 -23.19 -5.50
CA ASN A 377 -3.27 -24.58 -5.17
C ASN A 377 -4.36 -25.18 -6.08
N GLU A 378 -5.33 -24.38 -6.52
CA GLU A 378 -6.38 -24.80 -7.47
C GLU A 378 -5.83 -25.10 -8.87
N LYS A 379 -4.81 -24.36 -9.31
CA LYS A 379 -4.27 -24.41 -10.69
C LYS A 379 -3.09 -25.36 -10.86
N ARG A 380 -2.53 -25.87 -9.80
CA ARG A 380 -1.43 -26.85 -9.77
C ARG A 380 -1.91 -28.28 -9.56
#